data_da104589c958bab4fcf4b3b334e47b6e
#
_entry.id   da104589c958bab4fcf4b3b334e47b6e
#
_cell.length_a   1.000
_cell.length_b   1.000
_cell.length_c   1.000
_cell.angle_alpha   90.00
_cell.angle_beta   90.00
_cell.angle_gamma   90.00
#
_symmetry.space_group_name_H-M   'P 1'
#
loop_
_entity.id
_entity.type
_entity.pdbx_description
1 polymer ?
#
loop_
_entity_poly.entity_id
_entity_poly.type
_entity_poly.pdbx_seq_one_letter_code
_entity_poly.pdbx_strand_id
1 'polypeptide(L)'
;MENEFDPSATAHVDLQFEEVFPEIRLEADKFELWFQPVYELATGKVLHNEVLVRWRDAQGNLRQPQELLMVLQNTLLLYQLDRIVVEKSIQVLAQQPKVMVSINLSDEIFADQQFPHQLHQWLSKYNVTAKRISFEISESILCQMQSQAIAFITELKMIGCSIVIDDFTGKYFSLSQLQELPISMIKLDRSFARQPLALDQKKLAIAIAYTSKVFQKHCIVKGIDDKSSLQFANELGVKGVQGYSLSQPQDNPKTFGLISLLISRIIASTIAILILLYIFKSLMGIDLFKDRHAWEVISDFFESIFGGK
;
A
#
# COMPACT_ATOMS: atom_id res chain seq x y z
N MET A 1 -42.66 25.64 7.38
CA MET A 1 -42.43 25.34 5.96
C MET A 1 -41.30 24.33 5.92
N GLU A 2 -41.72 23.08 5.90
CA GLU A 2 -40.80 21.94 5.78
C GLU A 2 -40.39 21.83 4.30
N ASN A 3 -39.11 21.94 4.05
CA ASN A 3 -38.57 21.64 2.72
C ASN A 3 -38.49 20.12 2.59
N GLU A 4 -39.46 19.53 1.88
CA GLU A 4 -39.40 18.16 1.42
C GLU A 4 -38.20 18.00 0.48
N PHE A 5 -37.27 17.14 0.87
CA PHE A 5 -36.17 16.68 0.06
C PHE A 5 -36.71 15.74 -1.02
N ASP A 6 -36.72 16.16 -2.26
CA ASP A 6 -37.14 15.35 -3.40
C ASP A 6 -35.97 14.43 -3.85
N PRO A 7 -36.08 13.11 -3.63
CA PRO A 7 -35.03 12.16 -4.03
C PRO A 7 -34.94 11.96 -5.56
N SER A 8 -35.92 12.46 -6.33
CA SER A 8 -35.92 12.33 -7.79
C SER A 8 -35.00 13.34 -8.50
N ALA A 9 -34.59 14.41 -7.81
CA ALA A 9 -33.72 15.44 -8.38
C ALA A 9 -32.27 14.97 -8.59
N THR A 10 -31.80 13.99 -7.83
CA THR A 10 -30.45 13.43 -7.97
C THR A 10 -30.33 12.42 -9.10
N ALA A 11 -31.38 11.67 -9.40
CA ALA A 11 -31.37 10.67 -10.48
C ALA A 11 -31.36 11.27 -11.88
N HIS A 12 -31.82 12.50 -12.05
CA HIS A 12 -31.86 13.18 -13.36
C HIS A 12 -30.53 13.84 -13.77
N VAL A 13 -29.64 14.11 -12.81
CA VAL A 13 -28.34 14.73 -13.11
C VAL A 13 -27.36 13.71 -13.70
N ASP A 14 -27.42 12.46 -13.25
CA ASP A 14 -26.50 11.41 -13.73
C ASP A 14 -26.76 10.99 -15.18
N LEU A 15 -28.04 10.96 -15.61
CA LEU A 15 -28.39 10.57 -16.98
C LEU A 15 -28.05 11.66 -18.03
N GLN A 16 -28.06 12.94 -17.64
CA GLN A 16 -27.73 14.02 -18.55
C GLN A 16 -26.22 14.16 -18.84
N PHE A 17 -25.35 13.71 -17.93
CA PHE A 17 -23.89 13.82 -18.11
C PHE A 17 -23.34 12.78 -19.08
N GLU A 18 -23.84 11.55 -19.06
CA GLU A 18 -23.49 10.52 -20.03
C GLU A 18 -24.01 10.85 -21.45
N GLU A 19 -25.13 11.57 -21.56
CA GLU A 19 -25.67 12.02 -22.86
C GLU A 19 -24.94 13.23 -23.44
N VAL A 20 -24.31 14.09 -22.61
CA VAL A 20 -23.66 15.35 -23.06
C VAL A 20 -22.19 15.16 -23.36
N PHE A 21 -21.50 14.19 -22.74
CA PHE A 21 -20.08 13.93 -22.96
C PHE A 21 -19.77 12.42 -23.17
N PRO A 22 -20.31 11.78 -24.22
CA PRO A 22 -20.13 10.32 -24.41
C PRO A 22 -18.70 9.92 -24.81
N GLU A 23 -17.78 10.86 -25.02
CA GLU A 23 -16.50 10.58 -25.69
C GLU A 23 -15.25 10.70 -24.82
N ILE A 24 -15.33 11.17 -23.57
CA ILE A 24 -14.14 11.27 -22.72
C ILE A 24 -13.98 9.95 -21.94
N ARG A 25 -13.25 9.00 -22.54
CA ARG A 25 -12.82 7.78 -21.87
C ARG A 25 -11.33 7.82 -21.60
N LEU A 26 -10.95 7.44 -20.38
CA LEU A 26 -9.54 7.28 -20.06
C LEU A 26 -8.97 6.03 -20.77
N GLU A 27 -7.88 6.21 -21.49
CA GLU A 27 -7.17 5.11 -22.16
C GLU A 27 -6.35 4.33 -21.13
N ALA A 28 -6.76 3.12 -20.81
CA ALA A 28 -6.15 2.30 -19.75
C ALA A 28 -4.65 2.02 -19.99
N ASP A 29 -4.19 1.96 -21.23
CA ASP A 29 -2.79 1.71 -21.59
C ASP A 29 -1.84 2.88 -21.24
N LYS A 30 -2.37 4.08 -21.06
CA LYS A 30 -1.60 5.25 -20.61
C LYS A 30 -1.30 5.24 -19.11
N PHE A 31 -1.92 4.35 -18.33
CA PHE A 31 -1.73 4.27 -16.89
C PHE A 31 -0.88 3.07 -16.51
N GLU A 32 0.16 3.33 -15.73
CA GLU A 32 1.05 2.33 -15.17
C GLU A 32 0.86 2.25 -13.65
N LEU A 33 1.03 1.05 -13.09
CA LEU A 33 0.98 0.83 -11.66
C LEU A 33 2.40 0.76 -11.10
N TRP A 34 2.64 1.56 -10.08
CA TRP A 34 3.83 1.50 -9.25
C TRP A 34 3.43 1.05 -7.85
N PHE A 35 4.37 0.47 -7.12
CA PHE A 35 4.10 -0.22 -5.87
C PHE A 35 5.06 0.27 -4.79
N GLN A 36 4.51 0.74 -3.66
CA GLN A 36 5.32 1.08 -2.50
C GLN A 36 5.00 0.12 -1.36
N PRO A 37 6.00 -0.64 -0.86
CA PRO A 37 5.76 -1.62 0.17
C PRO A 37 5.48 -0.96 1.52
N VAL A 38 4.53 -1.53 2.26
CA VAL A 38 4.28 -1.33 3.68
C VAL A 38 4.88 -2.49 4.42
N TYR A 39 5.76 -2.22 5.38
CA TYR A 39 6.47 -3.24 6.14
C TYR A 39 5.86 -3.44 7.53
N GLU A 40 5.77 -4.68 7.96
CA GLU A 40 5.48 -4.99 9.36
C GLU A 40 6.66 -4.57 10.23
N LEU A 41 6.41 -3.69 11.21
CA LEU A 41 7.47 -3.09 12.01
C LEU A 41 8.28 -4.13 12.80
N ALA A 42 7.60 -5.12 13.38
CA ALA A 42 8.23 -6.13 14.23
C ALA A 42 9.12 -7.11 13.46
N THR A 43 8.77 -7.45 12.21
CA THR A 43 9.45 -8.51 11.45
C THR A 43 10.17 -8.02 10.21
N GLY A 44 9.90 -6.78 9.76
CA GLY A 44 10.37 -6.25 8.49
C GLY A 44 9.78 -6.95 7.25
N LYS A 45 8.79 -7.83 7.40
CA LYS A 45 8.10 -8.45 6.27
C LYS A 45 7.21 -7.46 5.56
N VAL A 46 7.01 -7.64 4.25
CA VAL A 46 6.01 -6.86 3.49
C VAL A 46 4.61 -7.31 3.92
N LEU A 47 3.81 -6.36 4.42
CA LEU A 47 2.39 -6.58 4.71
C LEU A 47 1.57 -6.53 3.42
N HIS A 48 1.74 -5.49 2.65
CA HIS A 48 1.13 -5.26 1.35
C HIS A 48 1.93 -4.19 0.60
N ASN A 49 1.58 -3.95 -0.66
CA ASN A 49 2.13 -2.86 -1.46
C ASN A 49 1.02 -1.85 -1.76
N GLU A 50 1.25 -0.58 -1.48
CA GLU A 50 0.36 0.48 -1.92
C GLU A 50 0.52 0.67 -3.43
N VAL A 51 -0.60 0.68 -4.14
CA VAL A 51 -0.65 0.92 -5.58
C VAL A 51 -0.68 2.43 -5.83
N LEU A 52 0.29 2.89 -6.60
CA LEU A 52 0.45 4.28 -6.97
C LEU A 52 0.37 4.39 -8.49
N VAL A 53 -0.64 5.08 -9.00
CA VAL A 53 -0.79 5.28 -10.44
C VAL A 53 0.31 6.21 -10.97
N ARG A 54 0.74 5.94 -12.20
CA ARG A 54 1.56 6.82 -13.03
C ARG A 54 0.90 6.91 -14.39
N TRP A 55 1.09 7.99 -15.09
CA TRP A 55 0.51 8.17 -16.42
C TRP A 55 1.56 8.65 -17.41
N ARG A 56 1.36 8.31 -18.69
CA ARG A 56 2.21 8.80 -19.77
C ARG A 56 1.55 9.97 -20.47
N ASP A 57 2.27 11.09 -20.53
CA ASP A 57 1.84 12.26 -21.30
C ASP A 57 1.87 11.98 -22.82
N ALA A 58 1.40 12.95 -23.63
CA ALA A 58 1.38 12.83 -25.08
C ALA A 58 2.79 12.64 -25.70
N GLN A 59 3.84 13.00 -24.98
CA GLN A 59 5.25 12.82 -25.38
C GLN A 59 5.83 11.49 -24.88
N GLY A 60 5.05 10.68 -24.17
CA GLY A 60 5.47 9.40 -23.61
C GLY A 60 6.23 9.49 -22.29
N ASN A 61 6.37 10.69 -21.70
CA ASN A 61 7.04 10.85 -20.40
C ASN A 61 6.17 10.32 -19.26
N LEU A 62 6.78 9.62 -18.32
CA LEU A 62 6.12 9.14 -17.12
C LEU A 62 5.91 10.29 -16.13
N ARG A 63 4.65 10.53 -15.74
CA ARG A 63 4.22 11.58 -14.84
C ARG A 63 3.64 11.05 -13.55
N GLN A 64 3.75 11.85 -12.48
CA GLN A 64 3.10 11.58 -11.21
C GLN A 64 1.61 11.93 -11.26
N PRO A 65 0.76 11.31 -10.42
CA PRO A 65 -0.69 11.48 -10.50
C PRO A 65 -1.16 12.88 -10.13
N GLN A 66 -0.40 13.69 -9.38
CA GLN A 66 -0.86 14.99 -8.89
C GLN A 66 -1.31 15.92 -10.02
N GLU A 67 -0.56 15.97 -11.14
CA GLU A 67 -0.91 16.81 -12.29
C GLU A 67 -2.22 16.32 -12.94
N LEU A 68 -2.37 15.01 -13.09
CA LEU A 68 -3.57 14.39 -13.64
C LEU A 68 -4.78 14.59 -12.71
N LEU A 69 -4.60 14.33 -11.41
CA LEU A 69 -5.67 14.44 -10.43
C LEU A 69 -6.21 15.87 -10.34
N MET A 70 -5.35 16.89 -10.44
CA MET A 70 -5.81 18.29 -10.49
C MET A 70 -6.71 18.59 -11.70
N VAL A 71 -6.46 17.94 -12.85
CA VAL A 71 -7.29 18.09 -14.05
C VAL A 71 -8.58 17.27 -13.93
N LEU A 72 -8.53 16.11 -13.32
CA LEU A 72 -9.66 15.20 -13.18
C LEU A 72 -10.56 15.52 -11.96
N GLN A 73 -10.06 16.32 -11.00
CA GLN A 73 -10.86 16.75 -9.85
C GLN A 73 -12.18 17.39 -10.31
N ASN A 74 -13.27 17.00 -9.64
CA ASN A 74 -14.62 17.42 -9.99
C ASN A 74 -15.11 16.99 -11.39
N THR A 75 -14.50 15.97 -11.96
CA THR A 75 -15.00 15.30 -13.16
C THR A 75 -15.35 13.86 -12.83
N LEU A 76 -16.40 13.32 -13.45
CA LEU A 76 -16.76 11.90 -13.30
C LEU A 76 -15.68 10.94 -13.85
N LEU A 77 -14.52 11.46 -14.26
CA LEU A 77 -13.43 10.64 -14.80
C LEU A 77 -12.60 9.96 -13.70
N LEU A 78 -12.63 10.44 -12.44
CA LEU A 78 -11.88 9.81 -11.35
C LEU A 78 -12.39 8.40 -11.05
N TYR A 79 -13.72 8.15 -11.05
CA TYR A 79 -14.22 6.79 -10.86
C TYR A 79 -13.80 5.83 -12.00
N GLN A 80 -13.63 6.34 -13.23
CA GLN A 80 -13.09 5.54 -14.34
C GLN A 80 -11.62 5.19 -14.10
N LEU A 81 -10.83 6.14 -13.57
CA LEU A 81 -9.45 5.89 -13.18
C LEU A 81 -9.38 4.83 -12.08
N ASP A 82 -10.20 4.93 -11.05
CA ASP A 82 -10.28 3.93 -9.99
C ASP A 82 -10.57 2.53 -10.56
N ARG A 83 -11.54 2.41 -11.45
CA ARG A 83 -11.85 1.14 -12.12
C ARG A 83 -10.65 0.57 -12.90
N ILE A 84 -9.95 1.41 -13.67
CA ILE A 84 -8.74 1.01 -14.41
C ILE A 84 -7.65 0.52 -13.45
N VAL A 85 -7.39 1.27 -12.38
CA VAL A 85 -6.36 0.93 -11.38
C VAL A 85 -6.71 -0.38 -10.68
N VAL A 86 -7.97 -0.57 -10.29
CA VAL A 86 -8.42 -1.79 -9.63
C VAL A 86 -8.30 -3.01 -10.56
N GLU A 87 -8.80 -2.93 -11.80
CA GLU A 87 -8.71 -4.06 -12.73
C GLU A 87 -7.25 -4.42 -13.03
N LYS A 88 -6.39 -3.43 -13.31
CA LYS A 88 -4.95 -3.66 -13.52
C LYS A 88 -4.27 -4.28 -12.28
N SER A 89 -4.64 -3.83 -11.08
CA SER A 89 -4.12 -4.40 -9.83
C SER A 89 -4.50 -5.88 -9.69
N ILE A 90 -5.74 -6.23 -10.03
CA ILE A 90 -6.20 -7.62 -10.01
C ILE A 90 -5.43 -8.46 -11.05
N GLN A 91 -5.14 -7.93 -12.23
CA GLN A 91 -4.31 -8.61 -13.24
C GLN A 91 -2.90 -8.89 -12.71
N VAL A 92 -2.26 -7.92 -12.02
CA VAL A 92 -0.96 -8.13 -11.37
C VAL A 92 -1.07 -9.21 -10.28
N LEU A 93 -2.13 -9.17 -9.45
CA LEU A 93 -2.35 -10.17 -8.42
C LEU A 93 -2.54 -11.58 -8.99
N ALA A 94 -3.17 -11.73 -10.14
CA ALA A 94 -3.33 -13.03 -10.83
C ALA A 94 -1.96 -13.63 -11.19
N GLN A 95 -1.02 -12.80 -11.63
CA GLN A 95 0.32 -13.23 -12.00
C GLN A 95 1.25 -13.44 -10.79
N GLN A 96 0.97 -12.82 -9.65
CA GLN A 96 1.82 -12.83 -8.46
C GLN A 96 1.06 -13.31 -7.20
N PRO A 97 0.95 -14.62 -6.97
CA PRO A 97 0.08 -15.20 -5.93
C PRO A 97 0.39 -14.76 -4.48
N LYS A 98 1.63 -14.33 -4.20
CA LYS A 98 2.08 -13.93 -2.85
C LYS A 98 1.92 -12.44 -2.56
N VAL A 99 1.54 -11.64 -3.54
CA VAL A 99 1.39 -10.19 -3.40
C VAL A 99 0.03 -9.84 -2.80
N MET A 100 0.02 -8.88 -1.90
CA MET A 100 -1.16 -8.18 -1.41
C MET A 100 -1.01 -6.70 -1.77
N VAL A 101 -2.12 -6.03 -2.07
CA VAL A 101 -2.12 -4.62 -2.44
C VAL A 101 -3.11 -3.80 -1.64
N SER A 102 -2.83 -2.52 -1.50
CA SER A 102 -3.81 -1.51 -1.13
C SER A 102 -3.97 -0.50 -2.27
N ILE A 103 -5.19 -0.06 -2.52
CA ILE A 103 -5.57 0.77 -3.66
C ILE A 103 -6.35 1.97 -3.13
N ASN A 104 -5.91 3.17 -3.48
CA ASN A 104 -6.62 4.39 -3.16
C ASN A 104 -7.92 4.48 -3.98
N LEU A 105 -9.00 4.92 -3.35
CA LEU A 105 -10.28 5.20 -3.99
C LEU A 105 -10.59 6.69 -3.86
N SER A 106 -11.10 7.29 -4.94
CA SER A 106 -11.61 8.66 -4.94
C SER A 106 -13.01 8.73 -4.29
N ASP A 107 -13.50 9.92 -4.03
CA ASP A 107 -14.85 10.13 -3.53
C ASP A 107 -15.93 9.86 -4.59
N GLU A 108 -15.63 10.07 -5.86
CA GLU A 108 -16.55 9.82 -6.96
C GLU A 108 -16.95 8.34 -7.10
N ILE A 109 -16.09 7.41 -6.63
CA ILE A 109 -16.39 5.97 -6.70
C ILE A 109 -17.63 5.58 -5.86
N PHE A 110 -17.95 6.34 -4.80
CA PHE A 110 -19.11 6.04 -3.96
C PHE A 110 -20.46 6.24 -4.67
N ALA A 111 -20.48 7.02 -5.75
CA ALA A 111 -21.64 7.16 -6.61
C ALA A 111 -21.81 5.96 -7.57
N ASP A 112 -20.76 5.17 -7.78
CA ASP A 112 -20.77 4.03 -8.69
C ASP A 112 -21.36 2.78 -8.03
N GLN A 113 -22.66 2.66 -8.06
CA GLN A 113 -23.40 1.51 -7.49
C GLN A 113 -23.04 0.17 -8.18
N GLN A 114 -22.47 0.19 -9.36
CA GLN A 114 -22.08 -1.02 -10.10
C GLN A 114 -20.68 -1.51 -9.73
N PHE A 115 -19.85 -0.67 -9.10
CA PHE A 115 -18.47 -1.02 -8.80
C PHE A 115 -18.32 -2.30 -7.96
N PRO A 116 -19.08 -2.54 -6.88
CA PRO A 116 -18.95 -3.78 -6.10
C PRO A 116 -19.24 -5.03 -6.94
N HIS A 117 -20.27 -4.97 -7.81
CA HIS A 117 -20.59 -6.05 -8.71
C HIS A 117 -19.47 -6.29 -9.75
N GLN A 118 -18.96 -5.23 -10.34
CA GLN A 118 -17.85 -5.28 -11.29
C GLN A 118 -16.57 -5.83 -10.65
N LEU A 119 -16.27 -5.42 -9.41
CA LEU A 119 -15.15 -5.96 -8.64
C LEU A 119 -15.27 -7.48 -8.47
N HIS A 120 -16.45 -7.96 -8.10
CA HIS A 120 -16.72 -9.40 -7.95
C HIS A 120 -16.51 -10.14 -9.28
N GLN A 121 -16.93 -9.57 -10.42
CA GLN A 121 -16.70 -10.15 -11.75
C GLN A 121 -15.21 -10.23 -12.08
N TRP A 122 -14.42 -9.17 -11.82
CA TRP A 122 -12.97 -9.19 -12.05
C TRP A 122 -12.27 -10.24 -11.17
N LEU A 123 -12.59 -10.28 -9.87
CA LEU A 123 -12.02 -11.28 -8.96
C LEU A 123 -12.27 -12.71 -9.46
N SER A 124 -13.48 -12.99 -9.93
CA SER A 124 -13.85 -14.29 -10.49
C SER A 124 -13.12 -14.55 -11.82
N LYS A 125 -13.13 -13.59 -12.74
CA LYS A 125 -12.49 -13.68 -14.07
C LYS A 125 -11.00 -14.00 -13.97
N TYR A 126 -10.30 -13.33 -13.03
CA TYR A 126 -8.85 -13.46 -12.87
C TYR A 126 -8.44 -14.48 -11.78
N ASN A 127 -9.41 -15.15 -11.15
CA ASN A 127 -9.19 -16.10 -10.05
C ASN A 127 -8.36 -15.52 -8.90
N VAL A 128 -8.68 -14.29 -8.47
CA VAL A 128 -8.00 -13.59 -7.39
C VAL A 128 -8.87 -13.55 -6.14
N THR A 129 -8.28 -13.85 -4.98
CA THR A 129 -8.98 -13.78 -3.69
C THR A 129 -9.08 -12.34 -3.21
N ALA A 130 -10.28 -11.86 -2.88
CA ALA A 130 -10.56 -10.52 -2.38
C ALA A 130 -9.71 -10.12 -1.14
N LYS A 131 -9.39 -11.09 -0.28
CA LYS A 131 -8.54 -10.89 0.91
C LYS A 131 -7.15 -10.32 0.62
N ARG A 132 -6.71 -10.35 -0.65
CA ARG A 132 -5.43 -9.80 -1.08
C ARG A 132 -5.51 -8.32 -1.45
N ILE A 133 -6.71 -7.73 -1.39
CA ILE A 133 -6.97 -6.35 -1.75
C ILE A 133 -7.46 -5.59 -0.52
N SER A 134 -6.83 -4.44 -0.29
CA SER A 134 -7.31 -3.43 0.65
C SER A 134 -7.67 -2.17 -0.14
N PHE A 135 -8.73 -1.48 0.24
CA PHE A 135 -9.07 -0.18 -0.32
C PHE A 135 -8.75 0.92 0.68
N GLU A 136 -8.08 1.96 0.24
CA GLU A 136 -7.68 3.11 1.04
C GLU A 136 -8.64 4.28 0.76
N ILE A 137 -9.21 4.85 1.80
CA ILE A 137 -10.16 5.95 1.74
C ILE A 137 -9.71 7.01 2.73
N SER A 138 -9.61 8.27 2.31
CA SER A 138 -9.15 9.32 3.21
C SER A 138 -10.15 9.58 4.34
N GLU A 139 -9.63 9.98 5.50
CA GLU A 139 -10.46 10.33 6.68
C GLU A 139 -11.49 11.40 6.34
N SER A 140 -11.11 12.41 5.55
CA SER A 140 -11.99 13.52 5.18
C SER A 140 -13.17 13.08 4.31
N ILE A 141 -12.94 12.25 3.31
CA ILE A 141 -13.97 11.72 2.41
C ILE A 141 -14.98 10.88 3.22
N LEU A 142 -14.49 9.98 4.04
CA LEU A 142 -15.34 9.10 4.84
C LEU A 142 -16.22 9.90 5.82
N CYS A 143 -15.75 11.05 6.31
CA CYS A 143 -16.51 11.93 7.17
C CYS A 143 -17.60 12.71 6.39
N GLN A 144 -17.26 13.24 5.21
CA GLN A 144 -18.18 14.05 4.40
C GLN A 144 -19.37 13.23 3.86
N MET A 145 -19.14 11.98 3.45
CA MET A 145 -20.10 11.10 2.81
C MET A 145 -20.53 9.94 3.75
N GLN A 146 -20.64 10.19 5.06
CA GLN A 146 -20.67 9.16 6.09
C GLN A 146 -21.63 7.98 5.81
N SER A 147 -22.89 8.20 5.52
CA SER A 147 -23.87 7.13 5.31
C SER A 147 -23.59 6.35 4.00
N GLN A 148 -23.34 7.06 2.91
CA GLN A 148 -23.09 6.49 1.60
C GLN A 148 -21.77 5.72 1.58
N ALA A 149 -20.71 6.32 2.12
CA ALA A 149 -19.41 5.68 2.22
C ALA A 149 -19.44 4.43 3.10
N ILE A 150 -20.14 4.46 4.24
CA ILE A 150 -20.27 3.29 5.13
C ILE A 150 -21.01 2.14 4.43
N ALA A 151 -22.08 2.41 3.69
CA ALA A 151 -22.78 1.38 2.91
C ALA A 151 -21.83 0.75 1.88
N PHE A 152 -21.15 1.56 1.09
CA PHE A 152 -20.23 1.12 0.05
C PHE A 152 -19.07 0.28 0.62
N ILE A 153 -18.35 0.76 1.65
CA ILE A 153 -17.26 -0.01 2.27
C ILE A 153 -17.73 -1.29 2.93
N THR A 154 -18.99 -1.32 3.42
CA THR A 154 -19.58 -2.54 3.96
C THR A 154 -19.76 -3.60 2.86
N GLU A 155 -20.21 -3.21 1.68
CA GLU A 155 -20.31 -4.11 0.52
C GLU A 155 -18.96 -4.64 0.10
N LEU A 156 -17.92 -3.78 0.00
CA LEU A 156 -16.56 -4.21 -0.31
C LEU A 156 -16.03 -5.22 0.72
N LYS A 157 -16.36 -5.01 2.00
CA LYS A 157 -15.99 -5.93 3.06
C LYS A 157 -16.74 -7.26 2.98
N MET A 158 -18.01 -7.27 2.56
CA MET A 158 -18.78 -8.49 2.32
C MET A 158 -18.20 -9.31 1.15
N ILE A 159 -17.65 -8.67 0.13
CA ILE A 159 -16.91 -9.33 -0.95
C ILE A 159 -15.62 -9.98 -0.40
N GLY A 160 -15.08 -9.48 0.71
CA GLY A 160 -13.91 -10.00 1.41
C GLY A 160 -12.67 -9.12 1.34
N CYS A 161 -12.80 -7.89 0.83
CA CYS A 161 -11.72 -6.90 0.83
C CYS A 161 -11.49 -6.30 2.22
N SER A 162 -10.29 -5.78 2.46
CA SER A 162 -9.99 -4.97 3.64
C SER A 162 -10.19 -3.49 3.35
N ILE A 163 -10.54 -2.72 4.39
CA ILE A 163 -10.70 -1.27 4.28
C ILE A 163 -9.67 -0.60 5.18
N VAL A 164 -9.06 0.44 4.66
CA VAL A 164 -8.03 1.27 5.32
C VAL A 164 -8.50 2.71 5.33
N ILE A 165 -8.48 3.37 6.48
CA ILE A 165 -8.58 4.84 6.50
C ILE A 165 -7.17 5.40 6.27
N ASP A 166 -7.02 6.23 5.26
CA ASP A 166 -5.79 6.95 4.98
C ASP A 166 -5.85 8.41 5.47
N ASP A 167 -4.67 9.03 5.58
CA ASP A 167 -4.45 10.40 6.08
C ASP A 167 -5.16 10.67 7.41
N PHE A 168 -5.16 9.67 8.31
CA PHE A 168 -5.88 9.75 9.57
C PHE A 168 -5.21 10.73 10.54
N THR A 169 -5.96 11.77 10.90
CA THR A 169 -5.54 12.81 11.85
C THR A 169 -6.25 12.71 13.19
N GLY A 170 -7.35 11.96 13.27
CA GLY A 170 -8.22 11.85 14.44
C GLY A 170 -9.10 13.09 14.68
N LYS A 171 -9.29 13.93 13.66
CA LYS A 171 -10.07 15.17 13.78
C LYS A 171 -11.57 14.96 13.51
N TYR A 172 -11.92 13.96 12.71
CA TYR A 172 -13.25 13.83 12.15
C TYR A 172 -14.10 12.75 12.82
N PHE A 173 -13.47 11.78 13.49
CA PHE A 173 -14.18 10.66 14.12
C PHE A 173 -14.05 10.66 15.64
N SER A 174 -15.18 10.45 16.32
CA SER A 174 -15.18 10.08 17.73
C SER A 174 -14.68 8.64 17.90
N LEU A 175 -14.28 8.28 19.14
CA LEU A 175 -13.84 6.91 19.44
C LEU A 175 -14.94 5.87 19.17
N SER A 176 -16.20 6.19 19.47
CA SER A 176 -17.33 5.29 19.19
C SER A 176 -17.54 5.06 17.71
N GLN A 177 -17.51 6.12 16.90
CA GLN A 177 -17.60 5.99 15.45
C GLN A 177 -16.43 5.16 14.89
N LEU A 178 -15.19 5.41 15.35
CA LEU A 178 -14.04 4.64 14.92
C LEU A 178 -14.17 3.15 15.26
N GLN A 179 -14.77 2.81 16.41
CA GLN A 179 -15.03 1.42 16.81
C GLN A 179 -15.98 0.72 15.84
N GLU A 180 -17.07 1.41 15.46
CA GLU A 180 -18.15 0.86 14.64
C GLU A 180 -17.80 0.75 13.15
N LEU A 181 -16.86 1.58 12.67
CA LEU A 181 -16.46 1.56 11.26
C LEU A 181 -15.96 0.17 10.83
N PRO A 182 -16.44 -0.36 9.67
CA PRO A 182 -16.04 -1.66 9.15
C PRO A 182 -14.65 -1.66 8.51
N ILE A 183 -13.66 -1.09 9.21
CA ILE A 183 -12.29 -0.93 8.75
C ILE A 183 -11.35 -1.93 9.42
N SER A 184 -10.26 -2.25 8.76
CA SER A 184 -9.22 -3.16 9.24
C SER A 184 -7.95 -2.44 9.67
N MET A 185 -7.64 -1.30 9.04
CA MET A 185 -6.38 -0.56 9.23
C MET A 185 -6.61 0.95 9.22
N ILE A 186 -5.68 1.67 9.86
CA ILE A 186 -5.60 3.12 9.89
C ILE A 186 -4.16 3.50 9.52
N LYS A 187 -3.98 4.33 8.50
CA LYS A 187 -2.71 4.94 8.15
C LYS A 187 -2.67 6.36 8.73
N LEU A 188 -1.77 6.61 9.65
CA LEU A 188 -1.59 7.94 10.22
C LEU A 188 -1.11 8.91 9.14
N ASP A 189 -1.64 10.13 9.19
CA ASP A 189 -1.16 11.21 8.33
C ASP A 189 0.35 11.40 8.48
N ARG A 190 1.03 11.69 7.37
CA ARG A 190 2.48 11.85 7.34
C ARG A 190 3.02 12.95 8.26
N SER A 191 2.18 13.89 8.70
CA SER A 191 2.58 14.92 9.67
C SER A 191 3.01 14.32 11.00
N PHE A 192 2.47 13.16 11.39
CA PHE A 192 2.89 12.45 12.60
C PHE A 192 4.28 11.80 12.50
N ALA A 193 4.78 11.56 11.28
CA ALA A 193 6.14 11.03 11.10
C ALA A 193 7.23 12.10 11.12
N ARG A 194 6.87 13.37 10.87
CA ARG A 194 7.82 14.49 10.83
C ARG A 194 8.31 14.84 12.23
N GLN A 195 9.60 14.67 12.48
CA GLN A 195 10.20 14.96 13.78
C GLN A 195 11.00 16.29 13.74
N PRO A 196 11.05 17.06 14.86
CA PRO A 196 10.37 16.81 16.13
C PRO A 196 8.88 17.14 16.08
N LEU A 197 8.06 16.33 16.76
CA LEU A 197 6.63 16.62 16.93
C LEU A 197 6.39 17.52 18.15
N ALA A 198 5.42 18.43 18.04
CA ALA A 198 4.86 19.12 19.20
C ALA A 198 4.29 18.08 20.20
N LEU A 199 4.38 18.39 21.50
CA LEU A 199 3.98 17.47 22.57
C LEU A 199 2.55 16.97 22.41
N ASP A 200 1.62 17.84 22.01
CA ASP A 200 0.21 17.47 21.85
C ASP A 200 -0.02 16.59 20.63
N GLN A 201 0.72 16.80 19.54
CA GLN A 201 0.70 15.89 18.38
C GLN A 201 1.26 14.51 18.75
N LYS A 202 2.33 14.46 19.56
CA LYS A 202 2.87 13.20 20.05
C LYS A 202 1.86 12.44 20.91
N LYS A 203 1.20 13.12 21.86
CA LYS A 203 0.13 12.54 22.69
C LYS A 203 -1.04 12.03 21.84
N LEU A 204 -1.45 12.78 20.82
CA LEU A 204 -2.51 12.39 19.93
C LEU A 204 -2.15 11.12 19.13
N ALA A 205 -0.95 11.06 18.55
CA ALA A 205 -0.48 9.88 17.85
C ALA A 205 -0.47 8.62 18.75
N ILE A 206 0.00 8.76 20.00
CA ILE A 206 -0.03 7.68 21.01
C ILE A 206 -1.47 7.24 21.28
N ALA A 207 -2.39 8.19 21.50
CA ALA A 207 -3.80 7.88 21.73
C ALA A 207 -4.44 7.16 20.55
N ILE A 208 -4.18 7.58 19.31
CA ILE A 208 -4.69 6.92 18.10
C ILE A 208 -4.14 5.50 17.99
N ALA A 209 -2.82 5.32 18.13
CA ALA A 209 -2.18 4.00 18.02
C ALA A 209 -2.72 3.02 19.08
N TYR A 210 -2.86 3.49 20.33
CA TYR A 210 -3.41 2.70 21.42
C TYR A 210 -4.87 2.31 21.17
N THR A 211 -5.70 3.29 20.80
CA THR A 211 -7.13 3.07 20.49
C THR A 211 -7.32 2.10 19.33
N SER A 212 -6.52 2.25 18.28
CA SER A 212 -6.53 1.32 17.15
C SER A 212 -6.29 -0.12 17.60
N LYS A 213 -5.31 -0.32 18.47
CA LYS A 213 -5.01 -1.65 19.04
C LYS A 213 -6.17 -2.20 19.89
N VAL A 214 -6.79 -1.36 20.73
CA VAL A 214 -7.95 -1.75 21.56
C VAL A 214 -9.12 -2.18 20.68
N PHE A 215 -9.35 -1.49 19.56
CA PHE A 215 -10.42 -1.82 18.61
C PHE A 215 -10.03 -2.89 17.59
N GLN A 216 -8.89 -3.57 17.78
CA GLN A 216 -8.37 -4.61 16.89
C GLN A 216 -8.17 -4.12 15.44
N LYS A 217 -7.86 -2.84 15.27
CA LYS A 217 -7.51 -2.24 14.00
C LYS A 217 -5.99 -2.05 13.91
N HIS A 218 -5.40 -2.37 12.76
CA HIS A 218 -3.96 -2.17 12.58
C HIS A 218 -3.64 -0.69 12.35
N CYS A 219 -2.64 -0.18 13.06
CA CYS A 219 -2.13 1.17 12.84
C CYS A 219 -0.84 1.11 12.00
N ILE A 220 -0.73 1.98 11.01
CA ILE A 220 0.43 2.14 10.12
C ILE A 220 0.89 3.59 10.20
N VAL A 221 2.20 3.81 10.29
CA VAL A 221 2.83 5.13 10.15
C VAL A 221 3.42 5.26 8.76
N LYS A 222 2.98 6.26 8.00
CA LYS A 222 3.54 6.59 6.69
C LYS A 222 4.48 7.81 6.78
N GLY A 223 5.37 7.96 5.78
CA GLY A 223 6.34 9.06 5.75
C GLY A 223 7.57 8.79 6.61
N ILE A 224 8.01 7.54 6.71
CA ILE A 224 9.27 7.18 7.37
C ILE A 224 10.43 7.57 6.43
N ASP A 225 10.92 8.81 6.60
CA ASP A 225 11.93 9.40 5.74
C ASP A 225 13.32 9.42 6.40
N ASP A 226 13.40 9.17 7.72
CA ASP A 226 14.63 9.16 8.51
C ASP A 226 14.57 8.18 9.71
N LYS A 227 15.68 8.10 10.46
CA LYS A 227 15.79 7.25 11.64
C LYS A 227 14.89 7.71 12.80
N SER A 228 14.66 9.02 12.94
CA SER A 228 13.87 9.57 14.05
C SER A 228 12.39 9.24 13.89
N SER A 229 11.86 9.30 12.66
CA SER A 229 10.50 8.89 12.36
C SER A 229 10.30 7.37 12.56
N LEU A 230 11.30 6.55 12.20
CA LEU A 230 11.26 5.10 12.46
C LEU A 230 11.30 4.79 13.96
N GLN A 231 12.14 5.49 14.73
CA GLN A 231 12.19 5.34 16.17
C GLN A 231 10.84 5.70 16.80
N PHE A 232 10.23 6.80 16.38
CA PHE A 232 8.90 7.19 16.87
C PHE A 232 7.83 6.16 16.54
N ALA A 233 7.84 5.58 15.34
CA ALA A 233 6.94 4.48 14.99
C ALA A 233 7.12 3.24 15.91
N ASN A 234 8.37 2.93 16.30
CA ASN A 234 8.66 1.90 17.30
C ASN A 234 8.10 2.24 18.69
N GLU A 235 8.25 3.50 19.14
CA GLU A 235 7.68 3.97 20.42
C GLU A 235 6.15 3.84 20.44
N LEU A 236 5.48 4.11 19.31
CA LEU A 236 4.04 3.92 19.15
C LEU A 236 3.61 2.46 19.16
N GLY A 237 4.50 1.52 18.88
CA GLY A 237 4.19 0.09 18.78
C GLY A 237 3.18 -0.25 17.68
N VAL A 238 3.26 0.45 16.55
CA VAL A 238 2.35 0.28 15.42
C VAL A 238 2.60 -1.04 14.67
N LYS A 239 1.61 -1.50 13.91
CA LYS A 239 1.72 -2.74 13.13
C LYS A 239 2.64 -2.58 11.93
N GLY A 240 2.58 -1.46 11.24
CA GLY A 240 3.30 -1.28 9.98
C GLY A 240 3.88 0.11 9.79
N VAL A 241 4.82 0.19 8.86
CA VAL A 241 5.54 1.40 8.49
C VAL A 241 5.76 1.49 6.99
N GLN A 242 5.72 2.72 6.47
CA GLN A 242 5.93 3.02 5.05
C GLN A 242 6.70 4.33 4.91
N GLY A 243 7.66 4.40 3.98
CA GLY A 243 8.40 5.64 3.72
C GLY A 243 9.57 5.44 2.79
N TYR A 244 10.11 6.54 2.29
CA TYR A 244 11.18 6.53 1.29
C TYR A 244 12.51 6.03 1.83
N SER A 245 12.78 6.19 3.13
CA SER A 245 13.97 5.61 3.75
C SER A 245 13.93 4.08 3.79
N LEU A 246 12.74 3.47 3.72
CA LEU A 246 12.54 2.03 3.70
C LEU A 246 12.51 1.49 2.25
N SER A 247 11.71 2.11 1.40
CA SER A 247 11.61 1.81 -0.02
C SER A 247 10.88 2.91 -0.77
N GLN A 248 11.42 3.30 -1.90
CA GLN A 248 10.71 4.13 -2.87
C GLN A 248 9.71 3.27 -3.67
N PRO A 249 8.67 3.90 -4.29
CA PRO A 249 7.80 3.23 -5.24
C PRO A 249 8.59 2.61 -6.39
N GLN A 250 8.17 1.42 -6.85
CA GLN A 250 8.79 0.65 -7.92
C GLN A 250 7.71 0.11 -8.87
N ASP A 251 8.10 -0.20 -10.11
CA ASP A 251 7.23 -0.76 -11.15
C ASP A 251 6.76 -2.19 -10.87
N ASN A 252 7.42 -2.88 -9.92
CA ASN A 252 7.06 -4.23 -9.51
C ASN A 252 6.80 -4.29 -7.99
N PRO A 253 5.76 -5.01 -7.54
CA PRO A 253 5.47 -5.16 -6.12
C PRO A 253 6.52 -6.02 -5.42
N LYS A 254 6.90 -5.63 -4.20
CA LYS A 254 7.81 -6.42 -3.36
C LYS A 254 7.09 -7.57 -2.68
N THR A 255 7.78 -8.72 -2.64
CA THR A 255 7.34 -9.92 -1.92
C THR A 255 8.25 -10.24 -0.74
N PHE A 256 9.46 -9.67 -0.71
CA PHE A 256 10.47 -9.94 0.32
C PHE A 256 10.58 -8.77 1.30
N GLY A 257 10.68 -9.11 2.59
CA GLY A 257 10.84 -8.13 3.66
C GLY A 257 12.26 -7.54 3.72
N LEU A 258 12.43 -6.48 4.53
CA LEU A 258 13.71 -5.82 4.77
C LEU A 258 14.77 -6.77 5.34
N ILE A 259 14.36 -7.70 6.20
CA ILE A 259 15.26 -8.68 6.82
C ILE A 259 15.89 -9.61 5.78
N SER A 260 15.14 -10.05 4.77
CA SER A 260 15.69 -10.89 3.70
C SER A 260 16.76 -10.15 2.89
N LEU A 261 16.62 -8.84 2.70
CA LEU A 261 17.64 -7.99 2.07
C LEU A 261 18.89 -7.83 2.95
N LEU A 262 18.70 -7.69 4.26
CA LEU A 262 19.82 -7.64 5.23
C LEU A 262 20.57 -8.96 5.26
N ILE A 263 19.88 -10.10 5.34
CA ILE A 263 20.47 -11.42 5.31
C ILE A 263 21.21 -11.65 3.99
N SER A 264 20.63 -11.31 2.85
CA SER A 264 21.31 -11.43 1.55
C SER A 264 22.57 -10.58 1.46
N ARG A 265 22.55 -9.35 2.01
CA ARG A 265 23.73 -8.48 2.09
C ARG A 265 24.80 -9.03 3.04
N ILE A 266 24.42 -9.56 4.19
CA ILE A 266 25.33 -10.20 5.14
C ILE A 266 25.98 -11.41 4.48
N ILE A 267 25.22 -12.28 3.84
CA ILE A 267 25.74 -13.45 3.11
C ILE A 267 26.69 -13.00 2.00
N ALA A 268 26.32 -12.03 1.18
CA ALA A 268 27.19 -11.50 0.12
C ALA A 268 28.47 -10.90 0.67
N SER A 269 28.40 -10.13 1.76
CA SER A 269 29.58 -9.57 2.44
C SER A 269 30.49 -10.65 3.02
N THR A 270 29.91 -11.68 3.63
CA THR A 270 30.67 -12.82 4.20
C THR A 270 31.38 -13.58 3.09
N ILE A 271 30.71 -13.84 1.97
CA ILE A 271 31.33 -14.48 0.80
C ILE A 271 32.49 -13.62 0.24
N ALA A 272 32.29 -12.30 0.11
CA ALA A 272 33.32 -11.40 -0.36
C ALA A 272 34.55 -11.39 0.57
N ILE A 273 34.35 -11.39 1.88
CA ILE A 273 35.41 -11.48 2.88
C ILE A 273 36.19 -12.82 2.75
N LEU A 274 35.46 -13.94 2.60
CA LEU A 274 36.07 -15.25 2.42
C LEU A 274 36.90 -15.31 1.13
N ILE A 275 36.45 -14.71 0.03
CA ILE A 275 37.17 -14.62 -1.22
C ILE A 275 38.44 -13.76 -1.03
N LEU A 276 38.35 -12.61 -0.36
CA LEU A 276 39.49 -11.74 -0.08
C LEU A 276 40.54 -12.44 0.81
N LEU A 277 40.11 -13.16 1.84
CA LEU A 277 40.99 -13.96 2.70
C LEU A 277 41.68 -15.07 1.91
N TYR A 278 40.98 -15.70 0.97
CA TYR A 278 41.57 -16.71 0.07
C TYR A 278 42.62 -16.12 -0.87
N ILE A 279 42.33 -14.95 -1.48
CA ILE A 279 43.30 -14.25 -2.34
C ILE A 279 44.51 -13.82 -1.53
N PHE A 280 44.33 -13.26 -0.35
CA PHE A 280 45.40 -12.85 0.56
C PHE A 280 46.30 -14.03 0.96
N LYS A 281 45.65 -15.15 1.33
CA LYS A 281 46.30 -16.42 1.62
C LYS A 281 47.19 -16.88 0.45
N SER A 282 46.63 -16.87 -0.77
CA SER A 282 47.32 -17.27 -1.99
C SER A 282 48.52 -16.38 -2.28
N LEU A 283 48.41 -15.08 -2.02
CA LEU A 283 49.53 -14.12 -2.21
C LEU A 283 50.63 -14.26 -1.17
N MET A 284 50.28 -14.65 0.07
CA MET A 284 51.25 -14.78 1.18
C MET A 284 51.89 -16.19 1.27
N GLY A 285 51.49 -17.13 0.41
CA GLY A 285 52.01 -18.50 0.42
C GLY A 285 51.67 -19.31 1.69
N ILE A 286 50.63 -18.87 2.44
CA ILE A 286 50.22 -19.51 3.71
C ILE A 286 49.18 -20.58 3.41
N ASP A 287 49.45 -21.84 3.77
CA ASP A 287 48.50 -22.94 3.61
C ASP A 287 47.70 -23.15 4.89
N LEU A 288 46.50 -22.53 4.93
CA LEU A 288 45.56 -22.60 6.09
C LEU A 288 44.79 -23.93 6.19
N PHE A 289 44.77 -24.70 5.10
CA PHE A 289 44.06 -26.00 5.04
C PHE A 289 45.04 -27.07 4.52
N LYS A 290 45.68 -27.78 5.43
CA LYS A 290 46.77 -28.69 5.11
C LYS A 290 46.45 -29.85 4.16
N ASP A 291 45.16 -30.20 3.98
CA ASP A 291 44.75 -31.40 3.25
C ASP A 291 43.50 -31.25 2.36
N ARG A 292 42.97 -30.03 2.15
CA ARG A 292 41.79 -29.79 1.29
C ARG A 292 41.92 -28.51 0.46
N HIS A 293 41.54 -28.59 -0.82
CA HIS A 293 41.42 -27.39 -1.64
C HIS A 293 40.29 -26.49 -1.15
N ALA A 294 40.53 -25.18 -1.05
CA ALA A 294 39.55 -24.22 -0.54
C ALA A 294 38.19 -24.27 -1.29
N TRP A 295 38.23 -24.76 -2.54
CA TRP A 295 37.00 -24.97 -3.32
C TRP A 295 36.11 -26.10 -2.77
N GLU A 296 36.71 -27.18 -2.25
CA GLU A 296 35.97 -28.29 -1.63
C GLU A 296 35.23 -27.82 -0.35
N VAL A 297 35.90 -27.00 0.45
CA VAL A 297 35.28 -26.42 1.67
C VAL A 297 34.14 -25.46 1.32
N ILE A 298 34.30 -24.66 0.27
CA ILE A 298 33.25 -23.76 -0.25
C ILE A 298 32.11 -24.56 -0.85
N SER A 299 32.38 -25.62 -1.59
CA SER A 299 31.37 -26.53 -2.17
C SER A 299 30.54 -27.21 -1.08
N ASP A 300 31.20 -27.80 -0.08
CA ASP A 300 30.54 -28.45 1.08
C ASP A 300 29.66 -27.48 1.86
N PHE A 301 30.12 -26.22 2.02
CA PHE A 301 29.35 -25.16 2.65
C PHE A 301 28.09 -24.77 1.84
N PHE A 302 28.21 -24.64 0.52
CA PHE A 302 27.08 -24.38 -0.37
C PHE A 302 26.10 -25.55 -0.41
N GLU A 303 26.56 -26.80 -0.44
CA GLU A 303 25.70 -27.98 -0.36
C GLU A 303 24.96 -28.05 0.98
N SER A 304 25.62 -27.70 2.10
CA SER A 304 24.97 -27.70 3.42
C SER A 304 23.86 -26.66 3.57
N ILE A 305 23.96 -25.53 2.86
CA ILE A 305 22.99 -24.41 2.92
C ILE A 305 21.86 -24.56 1.88
N PHE A 306 22.20 -25.04 0.68
CA PHE A 306 21.27 -25.06 -0.47
C PHE A 306 20.88 -26.46 -0.94
N GLY A 307 21.52 -27.53 -0.42
CA GLY A 307 21.29 -28.92 -0.80
C GLY A 307 20.20 -29.66 -0.01
N GLY A 308 19.36 -28.96 0.75
CA GLY A 308 18.18 -29.56 1.37
C GLY A 308 17.11 -29.89 0.34
N LYS A 309 16.90 -31.19 0.13
CA LYS A 309 15.80 -31.80 -0.67
C LYS A 309 14.44 -31.39 -0.11
#